data_d157579c1b433e1a5f1d4f5360681a81
#
_entry.id   d157579c1b433e1a5f1d4f5360681a81
#
_cell.length_a   1.000
_cell.length_b   1.000
_cell.length_c   1.000
_cell.angle_alpha   90.00
_cell.angle_beta   90.00
_cell.angle_gamma   90.00
#
_symmetry.space_group_name_H-M   'P 1'
#
loop_
_entity.id
_entity.type
_entity.pdbx_description
1 polymer ?
#
loop_
_entity_poly.entity_id
_entity_poly.type
_entity_poly.pdbx_seq_one_letter_code
_entity_poly.pdbx_strand_id
1 'polypeptide(L)'
;MKDISDKRVNISLDNPSITFDKNKCDECSICKNICKFNVGVYGFSKDDYPCINCGSCTLACPNKCLSEKDETDKLEEYLHSNKVIVMQTAPAVRVSLGEEFGMKQSRRSCPH
;
A
#
# COMPACT_ATOMS: atom_id res chain seq x y z
N MET A 1 16.47 10.06 -11.95
CA MET A 1 17.68 9.27 -11.83
C MET A 1 17.40 7.83 -11.53
N LYS A 2 17.83 7.00 -12.42
CA LYS A 2 17.36 5.65 -12.56
C LYS A 2 18.37 4.64 -12.03
N ASP A 3 18.44 4.50 -10.72
CA ASP A 3 19.06 3.34 -10.10
C ASP A 3 18.02 2.30 -9.75
N ILE A 4 17.08 2.10 -10.66
CA ILE A 4 16.10 1.06 -10.48
C ILE A 4 16.68 -0.19 -11.10
N SER A 5 17.04 -1.14 -10.26
CA SER A 5 17.39 -2.47 -10.71
C SER A 5 16.25 -3.02 -11.55
N ASP A 6 16.53 -3.51 -12.73
CA ASP A 6 15.53 -4.16 -13.60
C ASP A 6 14.86 -5.37 -12.94
N LYS A 7 15.34 -5.75 -11.78
CA LYS A 7 14.86 -6.93 -11.03
C LYS A 7 13.78 -6.65 -10.00
N ARG A 8 13.42 -5.39 -9.78
CA ARG A 8 12.42 -5.01 -8.77
C ARG A 8 11.41 -4.03 -9.32
N VAL A 9 10.29 -3.88 -8.60
CA VAL A 9 9.28 -2.88 -8.95
C VAL A 9 9.84 -1.48 -8.80
N ASN A 10 9.34 -0.60 -9.65
CA ASN A 10 9.69 0.81 -9.63
C ASN A 10 8.77 1.56 -8.66
N ILE A 11 9.20 1.67 -7.41
CA ILE A 11 8.52 2.49 -6.41
C ILE A 11 9.33 3.77 -6.22
N SER A 12 8.70 4.91 -6.45
CA SER A 12 9.36 6.20 -6.21
C SER A 12 9.53 6.46 -4.71
N LEU A 13 10.55 7.25 -4.36
CA LEU A 13 10.82 7.60 -2.96
C LEU A 13 9.71 8.43 -2.32
N ASP A 14 8.94 9.13 -3.13
CA ASP A 14 7.80 9.94 -2.71
C ASP A 14 6.46 9.23 -2.85
N ASN A 15 6.47 7.92 -3.07
CA ASN A 15 5.22 7.14 -3.11
C ASN A 15 4.43 7.33 -1.82
N PRO A 16 3.14 7.66 -1.89
CA PRO A 16 2.36 7.99 -0.70
C PRO A 16 2.03 6.80 0.20
N SER A 17 2.13 5.58 -0.31
CA SER A 17 1.61 4.39 0.37
C SER A 17 2.66 3.32 0.60
N ILE A 18 3.69 3.23 -0.23
CA ILE A 18 4.66 2.14 -0.21
C ILE A 18 6.06 2.70 0.01
N THR A 19 6.76 2.14 0.98
CA THR A 19 8.17 2.44 1.27
C THR A 19 9.07 1.31 0.80
N PHE A 20 10.28 1.65 0.44
CA PHE A 20 11.27 0.70 -0.07
C PHE A 20 12.59 0.86 0.67
N ASP A 21 13.09 -0.25 1.24
CA ASP A 21 14.42 -0.32 1.88
C ASP A 21 15.38 -1.07 0.95
N LYS A 22 16.24 -0.32 0.30
CA LYS A 22 17.22 -0.84 -0.65
C LYS A 22 18.19 -1.86 -0.02
N ASN A 23 18.50 -1.69 1.26
CA ASN A 23 19.48 -2.53 1.97
C ASN A 23 19.00 -3.95 2.22
N LYS A 24 17.69 -4.16 2.27
CA LYS A 24 17.07 -5.48 2.48
C LYS A 24 16.81 -6.24 1.18
N CYS A 25 16.93 -5.60 0.04
CA CYS A 25 16.61 -6.18 -1.25
C CYS A 25 17.74 -7.08 -1.76
N ASP A 26 17.43 -8.33 -2.07
CA ASP A 26 18.34 -9.31 -2.68
C ASP A 26 18.12 -9.48 -4.20
N GLU A 27 17.30 -8.62 -4.78
CA GLU A 27 17.03 -8.63 -6.21
C GLU A 27 16.41 -9.93 -6.76
N CYS A 28 15.56 -10.57 -5.97
CA CYS A 28 14.92 -11.85 -6.32
C CYS A 28 13.84 -11.75 -7.41
N SER A 29 13.40 -10.56 -7.77
CA SER A 29 12.39 -10.26 -8.80
C SER A 29 10.96 -10.74 -8.48
N ILE A 30 10.67 -11.21 -7.29
CA ILE A 30 9.33 -11.66 -6.91
C ILE A 30 8.31 -10.51 -7.01
N CYS A 31 8.64 -9.35 -6.47
CA CYS A 31 7.78 -8.16 -6.54
C CYS A 31 7.47 -7.74 -7.99
N LYS A 32 8.49 -7.75 -8.84
CA LYS A 32 8.35 -7.44 -10.26
C LYS A 32 7.42 -8.43 -10.97
N ASN A 33 7.59 -9.71 -10.70
CA ASN A 33 6.79 -10.75 -11.33
C ASN A 33 5.32 -10.67 -10.87
N ILE A 34 5.07 -10.44 -9.60
CA ILE A 34 3.72 -10.24 -9.07
C ILE A 34 3.06 -9.03 -9.75
N CYS A 35 3.76 -7.92 -9.83
CA CYS A 35 3.24 -6.72 -10.47
C CYS A 35 2.96 -6.93 -11.96
N LYS A 36 3.86 -7.62 -12.66
CA LYS A 36 3.73 -7.88 -14.10
C LYS A 36 2.63 -8.87 -14.43
N PHE A 37 2.56 -9.98 -13.72
CA PHE A 37 1.72 -11.11 -14.10
C PHE A 37 0.37 -11.15 -13.37
N ASN A 38 0.32 -10.73 -12.12
CA ASN A 38 -0.89 -10.79 -11.31
C ASN A 38 -1.68 -9.48 -11.33
N VAL A 39 -0.98 -8.36 -11.25
CA VAL A 39 -1.61 -7.02 -11.28
C VAL A 39 -1.76 -6.50 -12.71
N GLY A 40 -0.79 -6.79 -13.57
CA GLY A 40 -0.85 -6.48 -14.99
C GLY A 40 -0.47 -5.05 -15.37
N VAL A 41 0.04 -4.24 -14.44
CA VAL A 41 0.41 -2.85 -14.74
C VAL A 41 1.89 -2.68 -15.11
N TYR A 42 2.72 -3.61 -14.74
CA TYR A 42 4.15 -3.54 -15.03
C TYR A 42 4.43 -3.77 -16.52
N GLY A 43 5.17 -2.88 -17.14
CA GLY A 43 5.62 -3.02 -18.52
C GLY A 43 4.75 -2.33 -19.57
N PHE A 44 3.73 -1.60 -19.18
CA PHE A 44 2.99 -0.74 -20.11
C PHE A 44 3.85 0.40 -20.64
N SER A 45 4.78 0.90 -19.84
CA SER A 45 5.80 1.84 -20.26
C SER A 45 7.02 1.71 -19.38
N LYS A 46 8.21 1.81 -19.96
CA LYS A 46 9.46 1.82 -19.16
C LYS A 46 9.63 3.09 -18.36
N ASP A 47 9.08 4.19 -18.82
CA ASP A 47 9.28 5.50 -18.23
C ASP A 47 8.10 5.96 -17.36
N ASP A 48 6.91 5.48 -17.66
CA ASP A 48 5.67 5.84 -16.98
C ASP A 48 5.02 4.60 -16.37
N TYR A 49 5.73 3.92 -15.52
CA TYR A 49 5.17 2.79 -14.82
C TYR A 49 4.16 3.27 -13.76
N PRO A 50 2.86 3.08 -14.01
CA PRO A 50 1.84 3.59 -13.10
C PRO A 50 1.64 2.64 -11.92
N CYS A 51 2.29 2.92 -10.82
CA CYS A 51 1.98 2.21 -9.58
C CYS A 51 0.55 2.57 -9.14
N ILE A 52 -0.30 1.56 -8.97
CA ILE A 52 -1.69 1.74 -8.52
C ILE A 52 -1.84 1.56 -7.01
N ASN A 53 -0.74 1.43 -6.28
CA ASN A 53 -0.70 1.31 -4.82
C ASN A 53 -1.52 0.13 -4.26
N CYS A 54 -1.59 -0.98 -5.00
CA CYS A 54 -2.37 -2.15 -4.58
C CYS A 54 -1.73 -2.95 -3.43
N GLY A 55 -0.43 -2.77 -3.17
CA GLY A 55 0.29 -3.42 -2.08
C GLY A 55 0.64 -4.89 -2.30
N SER A 56 0.34 -5.49 -3.45
CA SER A 56 0.65 -6.91 -3.71
C SER A 56 2.14 -7.22 -3.60
N CYS A 57 3.00 -6.28 -4.01
CA CYS A 57 4.45 -6.44 -3.90
C CYS A 57 4.94 -6.44 -2.43
N THR A 58 4.27 -5.71 -1.55
CA THR A 58 4.64 -5.68 -0.13
C THR A 58 4.37 -7.02 0.55
N LEU A 59 3.28 -7.67 0.18
CA LEU A 59 2.93 -9.00 0.68
C LEU A 59 3.83 -10.10 0.11
N ALA A 60 4.28 -9.93 -1.13
CA ALA A 60 5.08 -10.93 -1.84
C ALA A 60 6.56 -10.89 -1.47
N CYS A 61 7.08 -9.77 -0.98
CA CYS A 61 8.50 -9.61 -0.71
C CYS A 61 8.95 -10.45 0.48
N PRO A 62 9.83 -11.47 0.29
CA PRO A 62 10.28 -12.33 1.37
C PRO A 62 11.18 -11.62 2.38
N ASN A 63 11.93 -10.62 1.94
CA ASN A 63 12.85 -9.85 2.78
C ASN A 63 12.21 -8.61 3.39
N LYS A 64 10.93 -8.36 3.11
CA LYS A 64 10.17 -7.21 3.59
C LYS A 64 10.87 -5.87 3.33
N CYS A 65 11.51 -5.76 2.17
CA CYS A 65 12.11 -4.51 1.73
C CYS A 65 11.08 -3.52 1.18
N LEU A 66 9.90 -4.02 0.82
CA LEU A 66 8.73 -3.22 0.49
C LEU A 66 7.73 -3.32 1.64
N SER A 67 7.26 -2.19 2.12
CA SER A 67 6.27 -2.14 3.20
C SER A 67 5.32 -0.98 3.00
N GLU A 68 4.16 -1.07 3.62
CA GLU A 68 3.23 0.03 3.67
C GLU A 68 3.78 1.16 4.55
N LYS A 69 3.49 2.38 4.15
CA LYS A 69 3.83 3.55 4.93
C LYS A 69 2.93 3.64 6.16
N ASP A 70 3.51 3.54 7.34
CA ASP A 70 2.79 3.63 8.59
C ASP A 70 2.63 5.10 9.00
N GLU A 71 1.41 5.57 9.08
CA GLU A 71 1.05 6.92 9.51
C GLU A 71 0.24 6.93 10.82
N THR A 72 0.31 5.85 11.59
CA THR A 72 -0.43 5.69 12.85
C THR A 72 -0.08 6.77 13.87
N ASP A 73 1.22 7.08 14.02
CA ASP A 73 1.68 8.13 14.94
C ASP A 73 1.12 9.50 14.57
N LYS A 74 1.07 9.80 13.28
CA LYS A 74 0.51 11.04 12.77
C LYS A 74 -1.00 11.13 13.03
N LEU A 75 -1.70 10.02 12.88
CA LEU A 75 -3.12 9.94 13.21
C LEU A 75 -3.36 10.15 14.71
N GLU A 76 -2.56 9.54 15.58
CA GLU A 76 -2.65 9.74 17.03
C GLU A 76 -2.45 11.21 17.41
N GLU A 77 -1.47 11.88 16.82
CA GLU A 77 -1.23 13.31 17.01
C GLU A 77 -2.46 14.14 16.65
N TYR A 78 -3.11 13.83 15.53
CA TYR A 78 -4.33 14.52 15.13
C TYR A 78 -5.51 14.24 16.05
N LEU A 79 -5.64 13.01 16.55
CA LEU A 79 -6.71 12.64 17.49
C LEU A 79 -6.59 13.38 18.84
N HIS A 80 -5.38 13.69 19.27
CA HIS A 80 -5.12 14.48 20.49
C HIS A 80 -5.14 15.99 20.26
N SER A 81 -5.29 16.43 19.01
CA SER A 81 -5.42 17.85 18.67
C SER A 81 -6.88 18.30 18.73
N ASN A 82 -7.10 19.63 18.71
CA ASN A 82 -8.45 20.20 18.63
C ASN A 82 -9.02 20.22 17.20
N LYS A 83 -8.44 19.47 16.29
CA LYS A 83 -8.87 19.44 14.89
C LYS A 83 -10.03 18.48 14.69
N VAL A 84 -10.93 18.82 13.79
CA VAL A 84 -11.98 17.92 13.35
C VAL A 84 -11.37 16.92 12.38
N ILE A 85 -11.55 15.62 12.65
CA ILE A 85 -11.03 14.55 11.82
C ILE A 85 -12.22 13.88 11.11
N VAL A 86 -12.15 13.84 9.80
CA VAL A 86 -13.12 13.12 8.97
C VAL A 86 -12.41 11.88 8.38
N MET A 87 -12.96 10.71 8.65
CA MET A 87 -12.43 9.46 8.13
C MET A 87 -13.38 8.90 7.07
N GLN A 88 -12.80 8.53 5.94
CA GLN A 88 -13.54 7.95 4.83
C GLN A 88 -12.99 6.55 4.53
N THR A 89 -13.85 5.55 4.49
CA THR A 89 -13.47 4.17 4.18
C THR A 89 -14.30 3.63 3.03
N ALA A 90 -13.69 2.78 2.21
CA ALA A 90 -14.42 2.05 1.18
C ALA A 90 -15.32 0.97 1.84
N PRO A 91 -16.48 0.65 1.25
CA PRO A 91 -17.37 -0.39 1.80
C PRO A 91 -16.70 -1.75 1.97
N ALA A 92 -15.85 -2.16 1.04
CA ALA A 92 -15.13 -3.43 1.11
C ALA A 92 -14.19 -3.49 2.33
N VAL A 93 -13.49 -2.40 2.65
CA VAL A 93 -12.63 -2.31 3.82
C VAL A 93 -13.44 -2.46 5.10
N ARG A 94 -14.58 -1.81 5.19
CA ARG A 94 -15.48 -1.89 6.34
C ARG A 94 -15.98 -3.32 6.56
N VAL A 95 -16.37 -4.01 5.49
CA VAL A 95 -16.84 -5.40 5.55
C VAL A 95 -15.71 -6.32 6.03
N SER A 96 -14.53 -6.21 5.44
CA SER A 96 -13.37 -7.04 5.81
C SER A 96 -12.96 -6.87 7.26
N LEU A 97 -12.89 -5.64 7.74
CA LEU A 97 -12.58 -5.35 9.14
C LEU A 97 -13.67 -5.85 10.08
N GLY A 98 -14.93 -5.71 9.69
CA GLY A 98 -16.05 -6.21 10.46
C GLY A 98 -16.01 -7.73 10.63
N GLU A 99 -15.69 -8.45 9.57
CA GLU A 99 -15.51 -9.91 9.62
C GLU A 99 -14.33 -10.32 10.50
N GLU A 100 -13.19 -9.68 10.34
CA GLU A 100 -11.98 -10.00 11.09
C GLU A 100 -12.16 -9.77 12.59
N PHE A 101 -12.82 -8.70 12.99
CA PHE A 101 -13.06 -8.36 14.38
C PHE A 101 -14.40 -8.88 14.95
N GLY A 102 -15.15 -9.69 14.19
CA GLY A 102 -16.41 -10.24 14.63
C GLY A 102 -17.51 -9.21 14.85
N MET A 103 -17.41 -8.06 14.21
CA MET A 103 -18.37 -6.97 14.35
C MET A 103 -19.59 -7.22 13.46
N LYS A 104 -20.78 -7.01 14.00
CA LYS A 104 -21.99 -7.08 13.20
C LYS A 104 -22.00 -5.94 12.20
N GLN A 105 -22.26 -6.27 10.93
CA GLN A 105 -22.43 -5.27 9.89
C GLN A 105 -23.73 -4.50 10.17
N SER A 106 -23.58 -3.30 10.70
CA SER A 106 -24.71 -2.39 10.84
C SER A 106 -25.01 -1.73 9.49
N ARG A 107 -26.23 -1.88 9.01
CA ARG A 107 -26.73 -1.13 7.85
C ARG A 107 -26.87 0.38 8.14
N ARG A 108 -26.72 0.78 9.41
CA ARG A 108 -26.82 2.18 9.83
C ARG A 108 -25.45 2.82 9.86
N SER A 109 -24.81 2.96 8.74
CA SER A 109 -23.45 3.47 8.73
C SER A 109 -23.30 4.92 8.30
N CYS A 110 -24.39 5.61 8.04
CA CYS A 110 -24.35 7.06 7.83
C CYS A 110 -25.59 7.69 8.44
N PRO A 111 -25.44 8.42 9.53
CA PRO A 111 -26.42 9.45 9.81
C PRO A 111 -26.34 10.48 8.69
N HIS A 112 -27.43 10.66 7.99
CA HIS A 112 -27.56 11.71 6.99
C HIS A 112 -27.39 13.08 7.62
#